data_c4f6e0c1668726451464e1970f5ef0f3
#
_entry.id   c4f6e0c1668726451464e1970f5ef0f3
#
_cell.length_a   1.000
_cell.length_b   1.000
_cell.length_c   1.000
_cell.angle_alpha   90.00
_cell.angle_beta   90.00
_cell.angle_gamma   90.00
#
_symmetry.space_group_name_H-M   'P 1'
#
loop_
_entity.id
_entity.type
_entity.pdbx_description
1 polymer ?
#
loop_
_entity_poly.entity_id
_entity_poly.type
_entity_poly.pdbx_seq_one_letter_code
_entity_poly.pdbx_strand_id
1 'polypeptide(L)' 'IAESKNEIRLNGRVLQRYSAAIRKRILRVAYFTLTQQQLDYERTQALDKLCITAAGGKQVQLPHGIIAVYNKKQVILTAK' A
#
# COMPACT_ATOMS: atom_id res chain seq x y z
N ILE A 1 2.49 10.40 7.42
CA ILE A 1 1.60 10.02 6.31
C ILE A 1 1.11 11.28 5.61
N ALA A 2 1.42 11.36 4.33
CA ALA A 2 0.86 12.40 3.49
C ALA A 2 -0.42 11.85 2.86
N GLU A 3 -1.49 12.59 3.00
CA GLU A 3 -2.80 12.13 2.58
C GLU A 3 -3.48 13.20 1.74
N SER A 4 -4.04 12.79 0.62
CA SER A 4 -4.82 13.66 -0.23
C SER A 4 -6.14 12.97 -0.56
N LYS A 5 -7.00 13.66 -1.33
CA LYS A 5 -8.31 13.14 -1.68
C LYS A 5 -8.26 11.77 -2.33
N ASN A 6 -7.26 11.52 -3.18
CA ASN A 6 -7.19 10.31 -4.00
C ASN A 6 -5.88 9.55 -3.82
N GLU A 7 -5.10 9.90 -2.82
CA GLU A 7 -3.77 9.33 -2.69
C GLU A 7 -3.34 9.25 -1.25
N ILE A 8 -2.71 8.13 -0.89
CA ILE A 8 -2.05 7.97 0.41
C ILE A 8 -0.61 7.54 0.15
N ARG A 9 0.33 8.21 0.78
CA ARG A 9 1.75 7.89 0.70
C ARG A 9 2.23 7.39 2.04
N LEU A 10 2.89 6.23 2.03
CA LEU A 10 3.46 5.62 3.22
C LEU A 10 4.96 5.53 3.07
N ASN A 11 5.68 5.69 4.19
CA ASN A 11 7.12 5.55 4.17
C ASN A 11 7.50 4.08 4.09
N GLY A 12 7.99 3.65 2.92
CA GLY A 12 8.32 2.25 2.68
C GLY A 12 9.44 1.73 3.57
N ARG A 13 10.40 2.58 3.91
CA ARG A 13 11.52 2.17 4.78
C ARG A 13 11.03 1.88 6.20
N VAL A 14 10.11 2.69 6.69
CA VAL A 14 9.52 2.46 8.02
C VAL A 14 8.70 1.18 8.00
N LEU A 15 7.91 0.96 6.95
CA LEU A 15 7.13 -0.26 6.81
C LEU A 15 8.00 -1.51 6.83
N GLN A 16 9.17 -1.46 6.22
CA GLN A 16 10.08 -2.60 6.17
C GLN A 16 10.62 -2.98 7.55
N ARG A 17 10.58 -2.07 8.52
CA ARG A 17 11.04 -2.33 9.88
C ARG A 17 10.01 -3.08 10.72
N TYR A 18 8.75 -3.04 10.32
CA TYR A 18 7.67 -3.69 11.06
C TYR A 18 7.59 -5.17 10.70
N SER A 19 7.02 -5.97 11.60
CA SER A 19 6.70 -7.35 11.30
C SER A 19 5.64 -7.40 10.19
N ALA A 20 5.55 -8.54 9.52
CA ALA A 20 4.58 -8.71 8.44
C ALA A 20 3.14 -8.45 8.92
N ALA A 21 2.82 -8.90 10.14
CA ALA A 21 1.47 -8.72 10.68
C ALA A 21 1.13 -7.23 10.82
N ILE A 22 2.05 -6.45 11.39
CA ILE A 22 1.83 -5.03 11.59
C ILE A 22 1.81 -4.30 10.25
N ARG A 23 2.73 -4.64 9.36
CA ARG A 23 2.81 -4.02 8.04
C ARG A 23 1.52 -4.22 7.24
N LYS A 24 1.01 -5.45 7.23
CA LYS A 24 -0.23 -5.76 6.53
C LYS A 24 -1.42 -5.00 7.12
N ARG A 25 -1.43 -4.84 8.42
CA ARG A 25 -2.50 -4.07 9.09
C ARG A 25 -2.48 -2.61 8.64
N ILE A 26 -1.30 -2.00 8.58
CA ILE A 26 -1.15 -0.63 8.14
C ILE A 26 -1.62 -0.47 6.69
N LEU A 27 -1.26 -1.41 5.84
CA LEU A 27 -1.65 -1.38 4.43
C LEU A 27 -3.16 -1.50 4.26
N ARG A 28 -3.80 -2.37 5.05
CA ARG A 28 -5.26 -2.51 5.00
C ARG A 28 -5.97 -1.25 5.48
N VAL A 29 -5.43 -0.61 6.53
CA VAL A 29 -6.00 0.64 7.02
C VAL A 29 -5.89 1.74 5.97
N ALA A 30 -4.74 1.83 5.29
CA ALA A 30 -4.55 2.81 4.23
C ALA A 30 -5.54 2.59 3.09
N TYR A 31 -5.71 1.34 2.68
CA TYR A 31 -6.67 1.00 1.63
C TYR A 31 -8.10 1.36 2.04
N PHE A 32 -8.47 1.03 3.28
CA PHE A 32 -9.78 1.35 3.81
C PHE A 32 -10.04 2.85 3.84
N THR A 33 -9.03 3.63 4.19
CA THR A 33 -9.14 5.09 4.22
C THR A 33 -9.47 5.65 2.85
N LEU A 34 -8.90 5.06 1.79
CA LEU A 34 -9.18 5.52 0.43
C LEU A 34 -10.52 5.06 -0.11
N THR A 35 -10.92 3.84 0.20
CA THR A 35 -12.05 3.20 -0.49
C THR A 35 -13.26 2.95 0.40
N GLN A 36 -13.09 2.97 1.71
CA GLN A 36 -14.10 2.54 2.69
C GLN A 36 -14.45 1.05 2.52
N GLN A 37 -13.54 0.29 1.87
CA GLN A 37 -13.71 -1.14 1.65
C GLN A 37 -12.55 -1.89 2.26
N GLN A 38 -12.78 -3.13 2.66
CA GLN A 38 -11.72 -3.96 3.21
C GLN A 38 -10.96 -4.66 2.08
N LEU A 39 -9.66 -4.76 2.26
CA LEU A 39 -8.80 -5.45 1.32
C LEU A 39 -8.73 -6.93 1.70
N ASP A 40 -8.88 -7.84 0.72
CA ASP A 40 -8.83 -9.26 0.99
C ASP A 40 -7.40 -9.73 1.26
N TYR A 41 -7.27 -10.99 1.70
CA TYR A 41 -6.00 -11.54 2.10
C TYR A 41 -5.00 -11.61 0.95
N GLU A 42 -5.44 -12.08 -0.21
CA GLU A 42 -4.55 -12.25 -1.36
C GLU A 42 -3.97 -10.92 -1.83
N ARG A 43 -4.80 -9.90 -1.90
CA ARG A 43 -4.35 -8.59 -2.34
C ARG A 43 -3.51 -7.90 -1.28
N THR A 44 -3.82 -8.15 -0.01
CA THR A 44 -2.97 -7.66 1.09
C THR A 44 -1.58 -8.28 0.99
N GLN A 45 -1.49 -9.56 0.67
CA GLN A 45 -0.21 -10.24 0.47
C GLN A 45 0.56 -9.64 -0.70
N ALA A 46 -0.11 -9.39 -1.82
CA ALA A 46 0.53 -8.80 -2.97
C ALA A 46 1.08 -7.41 -2.66
N LEU A 47 0.31 -6.62 -1.93
CA LEU A 47 0.72 -5.28 -1.53
C LEU A 47 1.91 -5.34 -0.56
N ASP A 48 1.87 -6.28 0.38
CA ASP A 48 2.97 -6.49 1.32
C ASP A 48 4.26 -6.88 0.59
N LYS A 49 4.15 -7.75 -0.39
CA LYS A 49 5.28 -8.18 -1.20
C LYS A 49 5.89 -6.99 -1.96
N LEU A 50 5.07 -6.09 -2.46
CA LEU A 50 5.54 -4.87 -3.10
C LEU A 50 6.40 -4.05 -2.15
N CYS A 51 5.98 -3.95 -0.89
CA CYS A 51 6.74 -3.22 0.13
C CYS A 51 8.08 -3.88 0.43
N ILE A 52 8.11 -5.20 0.51
CA ILE A 52 9.33 -5.94 0.86
C ILE A 52 10.33 -5.90 -0.27
N THR A 53 9.88 -6.14 -1.50
CA THR A 53 10.79 -6.19 -2.64
C THR A 53 11.33 -4.81 -3.02
N ALA A 54 10.59 -3.76 -2.67
CA ALA A 54 11.01 -2.39 -2.93
C ALA A 54 11.50 -2.16 -4.35
N ALA A 55 10.92 -2.88 -5.30
CA ALA A 55 11.34 -2.80 -6.70
C ALA A 55 10.70 -1.59 -7.35
N GLY A 56 11.51 -0.58 -7.65
CA GLY A 56 11.02 0.62 -8.32
C GLY A 56 10.39 0.28 -9.66
N GLY A 57 9.30 0.95 -9.99
CA GLY A 57 8.59 0.75 -11.24
C GLY A 57 7.57 -0.36 -11.24
N LYS A 58 7.50 -1.18 -10.20
CA LYS A 58 6.46 -2.20 -10.09
C LYS A 58 5.20 -1.61 -9.47
N GLN A 59 4.07 -2.13 -9.91
CA GLN A 59 2.78 -1.69 -9.37
C GLN A 59 1.87 -2.89 -9.16
N VAL A 60 0.93 -2.73 -8.24
CA VAL A 60 -0.10 -3.73 -7.94
C VAL A 60 -1.45 -3.07 -8.14
N GLN A 61 -2.32 -3.73 -8.92
CA GLN A 61 -3.69 -3.25 -9.09
C GLN A 61 -4.57 -3.84 -8.02
N LEU A 62 -5.33 -2.98 -7.37
CA LEU A 62 -6.23 -3.36 -6.29
C LEU A 62 -7.67 -3.10 -6.73
N PRO A 63 -8.67 -3.73 -6.04
CA PRO A 63 -10.07 -3.47 -6.36
C PRO A 63 -10.43 -2.00 -6.22
N HIS A 64 -11.53 -1.63 -6.81
CA HIS A 64 -12.08 -0.26 -6.73
C HIS A 64 -11.18 0.81 -7.36
N GLY A 65 -10.40 0.41 -8.37
CA GLY A 65 -9.61 1.36 -9.14
C GLY A 65 -8.38 1.88 -8.42
N ILE A 66 -7.92 1.19 -7.38
CA ILE A 66 -6.73 1.60 -6.64
C ILE A 66 -5.49 0.98 -7.27
N ILE A 67 -4.44 1.76 -7.40
CA ILE A 67 -3.14 1.29 -7.85
C ILE A 67 -2.11 1.59 -6.77
N ALA A 68 -1.32 0.59 -6.41
CA ALA A 68 -0.24 0.72 -5.44
C ALA A 68 1.09 0.66 -6.16
N VAL A 69 1.97 1.60 -5.86
CA VAL A 69 3.29 1.70 -6.47
C VAL A 69 4.34 1.91 -5.39
N TYR A 70 5.50 1.30 -5.56
CA TYR A 70 6.66 1.61 -4.75
C TYR A 70 7.58 2.52 -5.55
N ASN A 71 7.78 3.73 -5.06
CA ASN A 71 8.59 4.72 -5.77
C ASN A 71 9.31 5.62 -4.77
N LYS A 72 10.62 5.80 -4.96
CA LYS A 72 11.43 6.67 -4.11
C LYS A 72 11.26 6.36 -2.62
N LYS A 73 11.28 5.07 -2.30
CA LYS A 73 11.16 4.56 -0.92
C LYS A 73 9.82 4.89 -0.27
N GLN A 74 8.80 5.09 -1.10
CA GLN A 74 7.41 5.32 -0.63
C GLN A 74 6.48 4.31 -1.26
N VAL A 75 5.51 3.88 -0.48
CA VAL A 75 4.39 3.09 -1.00
C VAL A 75 3.24 4.07 -1.23
N ILE A 76 2.80 4.17 -2.46
CA ILE A 76 1.80 5.14 -2.86
C ILE A 76 0.57 4.39 -3.35
N LEU A 77 -0.57 4.65 -2.69
CA LEU A 77 -1.86 4.11 -3.11
C LEU A 77 -2.64 5.24 -3.74
N THR A 78 -3.00 5.08 -4.99
CA THR A 78 -3.66 6.13 -5.76
C THR A 78 -4.99 5.63 -6.27
N ALA A 79 -6.05 6.42 -6.09
CA ALA A 79 -7.36 6.15 -6.66
C ALA A 79 -7.46 6.82 -8.02
N LYS A 80 -7.97 6.07 -8.98
CA LYS A 80 -8.22 6.67 -10.31
C LYS A 80 -9.50 7.48 -10.32
#